data_0ffc7b936a8c1863a8cea443b872c5e7
#
_entry.id   0ffc7b936a8c1863a8cea443b872c5e7
#
_cell.length_a   1.000
_cell.length_b   1.000
_cell.length_c   1.000
_cell.angle_alpha   90.00
_cell.angle_beta   90.00
_cell.angle_gamma   90.00
#
_symmetry.space_group_name_H-M   'P 1'
#
loop_
_entity.id
_entity.type
_entity.pdbx_description
1 polymer ?
#
loop_
_entity_poly.entity_id
_entity_poly.type
_entity_poly.pdbx_seq_one_letter_code
_entity_poly.pdbx_strand_id
1 'polypeptide(L)'
;MYDKDIRESLFFFLEESYGKSRILEEKVIGRARADCVLIQEDSFMGIEIKSDHDSYTRLEGQVKHYNQYFDYNMVVVGSKHAHSIESHVPDFWGIITVEDVEGKCDFYVLRQEQKNPFCDIKRKASLLWKSELQVLLKKYAFPKYQNKSKSFLVNYLLERISEEQLQRDFSHLLLERDYTIFSVEGKGSEEEGAEEATKGKKSRKKKYKRRKTALTKTKLGVTHLIHKRKKRTVKK
;
A
#
# COMPACT_ATOMS: atom_id res chain seq x y z
N MET A 1 14.93 4.11 17.44
CA MET A 1 14.36 3.04 16.61
C MET A 1 14.24 3.55 15.18
N TYR A 2 14.56 2.74 14.17
CA TYR A 2 14.42 3.08 12.74
C TYR A 2 13.19 2.38 12.16
N ASP A 3 12.63 2.90 11.06
CA ASP A 3 11.48 2.34 10.34
C ASP A 3 11.58 0.81 10.11
N LYS A 4 12.72 0.32 9.66
CA LYS A 4 12.94 -1.13 9.43
C LYS A 4 12.84 -1.99 10.69
N ASP A 5 13.13 -1.41 11.86
CA ASP A 5 13.12 -2.14 13.13
C ASP A 5 11.68 -2.28 13.64
N ILE A 6 10.80 -1.36 13.22
CA ILE A 6 9.37 -1.33 13.57
C ILE A 6 8.57 -2.33 12.71
N ARG A 7 8.88 -2.44 11.41
CA ARG A 7 8.01 -3.09 10.41
C ARG A 7 7.63 -4.52 10.73
N GLU A 8 8.59 -5.39 11.03
CA GLU A 8 8.29 -6.81 11.28
C GLU A 8 7.39 -6.99 12.50
N SER A 9 7.70 -6.27 13.59
CA SER A 9 6.87 -6.31 14.80
C SER A 9 5.49 -5.70 14.58
N LEU A 10 5.40 -4.63 13.80
CA LEU A 10 4.13 -4.02 13.41
C LEU A 10 3.24 -4.99 12.63
N PHE A 11 3.81 -5.79 11.73
CA PHE A 11 3.02 -6.75 10.96
C PHE A 11 2.39 -7.82 11.87
N PHE A 12 3.12 -8.34 12.84
CA PHE A 12 2.55 -9.26 13.84
C PHE A 12 1.45 -8.59 14.66
N PHE A 13 1.66 -7.36 15.11
CA PHE A 13 0.66 -6.58 15.84
C PHE A 13 -0.62 -6.38 15.02
N LEU A 14 -0.49 -6.04 13.73
CA LEU A 14 -1.62 -5.84 12.83
C LEU A 14 -2.37 -7.15 12.54
N GLU A 15 -1.65 -8.25 12.31
CA GLU A 15 -2.27 -9.57 12.10
C GLU A 15 -3.06 -10.04 13.33
N GLU A 16 -2.52 -9.79 14.53
CA GLU A 16 -3.19 -10.10 15.79
C GLU A 16 -4.44 -9.22 16.01
N SER A 17 -4.34 -7.93 15.69
CA SER A 17 -5.40 -6.94 15.94
C SER A 17 -6.54 -7.02 14.93
N TYR A 18 -6.25 -7.29 13.65
CA TYR A 18 -7.20 -7.22 12.53
C TYR A 18 -7.55 -8.58 11.92
N GLY A 19 -6.91 -9.65 12.36
CA GLY A 19 -7.19 -11.02 11.91
C GLY A 19 -6.87 -11.25 10.43
N LYS A 20 -7.76 -11.92 9.70
CA LYS A 20 -7.54 -12.28 8.28
C LYS A 20 -7.36 -11.05 7.42
N SER A 21 -6.11 -10.77 7.10
CA SER A 21 -5.71 -9.59 6.33
C SER A 21 -4.49 -9.90 5.47
N ARG A 22 -4.13 -8.97 4.60
CA ARG A 22 -2.91 -9.00 3.82
C ARG A 22 -2.21 -7.66 3.85
N ILE A 23 -0.92 -7.66 4.13
CA ILE A 23 -0.11 -6.45 4.13
C ILE A 23 0.63 -6.33 2.78
N LEU A 24 0.49 -5.18 2.13
CA LEU A 24 1.22 -4.79 0.94
C LEU A 24 2.17 -3.66 1.31
N GLU A 25 3.47 -3.83 1.06
CA GLU A 25 4.48 -2.82 1.36
C GLU A 25 4.75 -1.89 0.18
N GLU A 26 5.17 -0.66 0.49
CA GLU A 26 5.75 0.30 -0.45
C GLU A 26 4.85 0.58 -1.67
N LYS A 27 3.53 0.80 -1.44
CA LYS A 27 2.59 1.03 -2.54
C LYS A 27 2.56 2.48 -2.99
N VAL A 28 2.72 2.68 -4.29
CA VAL A 28 2.58 4.01 -4.91
C VAL A 28 1.11 4.42 -4.92
N ILE A 29 0.82 5.60 -4.36
CA ILE A 29 -0.49 6.23 -4.26
C ILE A 29 -0.39 7.67 -4.79
N GLY A 30 -0.64 7.84 -6.06
CA GLY A 30 -0.47 9.14 -6.72
C GLY A 30 1.00 9.58 -6.71
N ARG A 31 1.32 10.68 -6.02
CA ARG A 31 2.68 11.22 -5.87
C ARG A 31 3.37 10.79 -4.58
N ALA A 32 2.65 10.08 -3.72
CA ALA A 32 3.19 9.54 -2.47
C ALA A 32 3.39 8.02 -2.59
N ARG A 33 3.96 7.44 -1.54
CA ARG A 33 4.15 6.00 -1.39
C ARG A 33 3.75 5.63 0.02
N ALA A 34 2.75 4.77 0.14
CA ALA A 34 2.34 4.22 1.42
C ALA A 34 3.37 3.20 1.89
N ASP A 35 3.79 3.28 3.15
CA ASP A 35 4.73 2.33 3.73
C ASP A 35 4.12 0.96 3.81
N CYS A 36 2.87 0.87 4.30
CA CYS A 36 2.10 -0.37 4.32
C CYS A 36 0.64 -0.10 3.95
N VAL A 37 0.00 -1.09 3.34
CA VAL A 37 -1.45 -1.13 3.11
C VAL A 37 -1.96 -2.45 3.64
N LEU A 38 -2.83 -2.41 4.64
CA LEU A 38 -3.53 -3.56 5.17
C LEU A 38 -4.82 -3.75 4.36
N ILE A 39 -4.94 -4.89 3.69
CA ILE A 39 -6.13 -5.29 2.95
C ILE A 39 -6.96 -6.21 3.85
N GLN A 40 -8.20 -5.84 4.06
CA GLN A 40 -9.21 -6.62 4.76
C GLN A 40 -10.30 -7.05 3.78
N GLU A 41 -11.31 -7.78 4.24
CA GLU A 41 -12.34 -8.37 3.39
C GLU A 41 -13.18 -7.33 2.64
N ASP A 42 -13.38 -6.15 3.23
CA ASP A 42 -14.22 -5.07 2.70
C ASP A 42 -13.57 -3.68 2.76
N SER A 43 -12.28 -3.57 3.13
CA SER A 43 -11.63 -2.29 3.31
C SER A 43 -10.12 -2.33 3.06
N PHE A 44 -9.57 -1.16 2.79
CA PHE A 44 -8.12 -0.92 2.71
C PHE A 44 -7.74 0.10 3.77
N MET A 45 -6.73 -0.22 4.56
CA MET A 45 -6.15 0.71 5.53
C MET A 45 -4.75 1.10 5.10
N GLY A 46 -4.50 2.39 4.93
CA GLY A 46 -3.16 2.93 4.69
C GLY A 46 -2.43 3.18 6.01
N ILE A 47 -1.20 2.73 6.11
CA ILE A 47 -0.37 2.84 7.32
C ILE A 47 0.92 3.56 6.96
N GLU A 48 1.16 4.70 7.59
CA GLU A 48 2.39 5.49 7.50
C GLU A 48 3.22 5.28 8.77
N ILE A 49 4.53 5.08 8.62
CA ILE A 49 5.46 4.86 9.74
C ILE A 49 6.37 6.08 9.87
N LYS A 50 6.43 6.65 11.06
CA LYS A 50 7.32 7.76 11.44
C LYS A 50 8.19 7.36 12.60
N SER A 51 9.39 6.93 12.31
CA SER A 51 10.39 6.62 13.33
C SER A 51 10.84 7.90 14.07
N ASP A 52 11.51 7.73 15.20
CA ASP A 52 12.05 8.87 15.98
C ASP A 52 13.07 9.75 15.21
N HIS A 53 13.55 9.27 14.06
CA HIS A 53 14.51 9.96 13.19
C HIS A 53 13.86 10.67 12.00
N ASP A 54 12.56 10.49 11.81
CA ASP A 54 11.81 11.12 10.73
C ASP A 54 11.34 12.53 11.10
N SER A 55 11.02 13.31 10.06
CA SER A 55 10.40 14.63 10.21
C SER A 55 9.00 14.65 9.59
N TYR A 56 8.18 15.61 9.97
CA TYR A 56 6.84 15.81 9.41
C TYR A 56 6.82 16.56 8.07
N THR A 57 7.96 16.97 7.53
CA THR A 57 8.06 17.81 6.32
C THR A 57 7.23 17.28 5.13
N ARG A 58 7.13 15.96 4.98
CA ARG A 58 6.38 15.31 3.90
C ARG A 58 4.99 14.83 4.31
N LEU A 59 4.69 14.83 5.62
CA LEU A 59 3.49 14.16 6.15
C LEU A 59 2.21 14.81 5.62
N GLU A 60 2.10 16.12 5.55
CA GLU A 60 0.94 16.81 5.00
C GLU A 60 0.62 16.36 3.56
N GLY A 61 1.64 16.24 2.72
CA GLY A 61 1.49 15.74 1.37
C GLY A 61 1.07 14.26 1.32
N GLN A 62 1.62 13.44 2.21
CA GLN A 62 1.25 12.03 2.36
C GLN A 62 -0.20 11.88 2.79
N VAL A 63 -0.64 12.60 3.83
CA VAL A 63 -2.02 12.61 4.34
C VAL A 63 -3.03 12.89 3.22
N LYS A 64 -2.78 13.89 2.35
CA LYS A 64 -3.64 14.20 1.20
C LYS A 64 -3.83 13.02 0.26
N HIS A 65 -2.75 12.25 0.00
CA HIS A 65 -2.84 11.07 -0.86
C HIS A 65 -3.51 9.90 -0.15
N TYR A 66 -3.13 9.61 1.10
CA TYR A 66 -3.76 8.56 1.88
C TYR A 66 -5.27 8.71 1.95
N ASN A 67 -5.75 9.94 2.24
CA ASN A 67 -7.18 10.23 2.32
C ASN A 67 -7.95 9.94 1.01
N GLN A 68 -7.27 9.96 -0.13
CA GLN A 68 -7.92 9.65 -1.41
C GLN A 68 -7.96 8.15 -1.74
N TYR A 69 -7.12 7.35 -1.10
CA TYR A 69 -6.91 5.96 -1.51
C TYR A 69 -7.45 4.92 -0.55
N PHE A 70 -7.59 5.22 0.73
CA PHE A 70 -7.85 4.22 1.76
C PHE A 70 -9.11 4.53 2.55
N ASP A 71 -9.83 3.47 2.94
CA ASP A 71 -11.05 3.55 3.77
C ASP A 71 -10.73 3.97 5.20
N TYR A 72 -9.57 3.55 5.68
CA TYR A 72 -9.02 3.87 6.99
C TYR A 72 -7.57 4.28 6.82
N ASN A 73 -7.10 5.12 7.72
CA ASN A 73 -5.72 5.54 7.73
C ASN A 73 -5.15 5.47 9.15
N MET A 74 -3.89 5.13 9.26
CA MET A 74 -3.19 5.01 10.51
C MET A 74 -1.79 5.58 10.39
N VAL A 75 -1.31 6.20 11.45
CA VAL A 75 0.10 6.56 11.59
C VAL A 75 0.69 5.84 12.79
N VAL A 76 1.84 5.21 12.57
CA VAL A 76 2.64 4.55 13.61
C VAL A 76 3.85 5.43 13.88
N VAL A 77 4.00 5.89 15.10
CA VAL A 77 5.04 6.86 15.48
C VAL A 77 5.91 6.35 16.62
N GLY A 78 7.20 6.67 16.58
CA GLY A 78 8.06 6.52 17.75
C GLY A 78 7.64 7.45 18.88
N SER A 79 8.05 7.15 20.12
CA SER A 79 7.65 7.86 21.34
C SER A 79 7.95 9.37 21.29
N LYS A 80 8.99 9.83 20.58
CA LYS A 80 9.29 11.25 20.41
C LYS A 80 8.19 12.03 19.68
N HIS A 81 7.44 11.36 18.83
CA HIS A 81 6.37 11.96 18.03
C HIS A 81 4.99 11.85 18.66
N ALA A 82 4.83 11.02 19.70
CA ALA A 82 3.53 10.71 20.31
C ALA A 82 2.70 11.95 20.72
N HIS A 83 3.35 12.97 21.28
CA HIS A 83 2.66 14.18 21.77
C HIS A 83 2.26 15.18 20.67
N SER A 84 2.90 15.14 19.50
CA SER A 84 2.71 16.15 18.46
C SER A 84 1.96 15.64 17.24
N ILE A 85 1.91 14.33 17.04
CA ILE A 85 1.34 13.73 15.82
C ILE A 85 -0.13 14.08 15.61
N GLU A 86 -0.91 14.23 16.67
CA GLU A 86 -2.34 14.55 16.58
C GLU A 86 -2.61 15.84 15.79
N SER A 87 -1.75 16.85 15.91
CA SER A 87 -1.89 18.10 15.16
C SER A 87 -1.51 18.00 13.68
N HIS A 88 -0.94 16.87 13.25
CA HIS A 88 -0.44 16.65 11.89
C HIS A 88 -1.29 15.70 11.05
N VAL A 89 -2.24 15.01 11.68
CA VAL A 89 -3.15 14.07 10.99
C VAL A 89 -4.60 14.36 11.32
N PRO A 90 -5.55 14.11 10.39
CA PRO A 90 -6.98 14.29 10.65
C PRO A 90 -7.49 13.45 11.82
N ASP A 91 -8.59 13.87 12.45
CA ASP A 91 -9.17 13.19 13.61
C ASP A 91 -9.62 11.76 13.35
N PHE A 92 -9.96 11.44 12.11
CA PHE A 92 -10.36 10.07 11.71
C PHE A 92 -9.17 9.13 11.47
N TRP A 93 -7.92 9.61 11.52
CA TRP A 93 -6.74 8.76 11.46
C TRP A 93 -6.51 8.06 12.80
N GLY A 94 -6.22 6.77 12.76
CA GLY A 94 -5.69 6.04 13.90
C GLY A 94 -4.26 6.49 14.23
N ILE A 95 -3.89 6.43 15.50
CA ILE A 95 -2.55 6.73 15.98
C ILE A 95 -2.08 5.58 16.86
N ILE A 96 -0.95 4.99 16.49
CA ILE A 96 -0.22 4.00 17.29
C ILE A 96 1.13 4.61 17.65
N THR A 97 1.52 4.53 18.90
CA THR A 97 2.90 4.77 19.32
C THR A 97 3.63 3.45 19.52
N VAL A 98 4.92 3.46 19.23
CA VAL A 98 5.80 2.31 19.40
C VAL A 98 7.00 2.70 20.25
N GLU A 99 7.32 1.86 21.22
CA GLU A 99 8.47 2.00 22.10
C GLU A 99 9.36 0.77 22.01
N ASP A 100 10.66 0.98 22.23
CA ASP A 100 11.63 -0.11 22.39
C ASP A 100 11.72 -0.46 23.87
N VAL A 101 11.21 -1.63 24.23
CA VAL A 101 11.30 -2.17 25.59
C VAL A 101 12.18 -3.41 25.54
N GLU A 102 13.39 -3.31 26.06
CA GLU A 102 14.37 -4.41 26.10
C GLU A 102 14.65 -5.07 24.74
N GLY A 103 14.70 -4.25 23.67
CA GLY A 103 14.94 -4.70 22.30
C GLY A 103 13.71 -5.28 21.58
N LYS A 104 12.52 -5.09 22.15
CA LYS A 104 11.24 -5.47 21.54
C LYS A 104 10.38 -4.24 21.33
N CYS A 105 9.64 -4.22 20.20
CA CYS A 105 8.64 -3.19 19.95
C CYS A 105 7.39 -3.44 20.79
N ASP A 106 7.00 -2.44 21.56
CA ASP A 106 5.73 -2.42 22.27
C ASP A 106 4.82 -1.35 21.64
N PHE A 107 3.57 -1.71 21.33
CA PHE A 107 2.65 -0.88 20.57
C PHE A 107 1.46 -0.46 21.42
N TYR A 108 1.17 0.84 21.42
CA TYR A 108 0.03 1.42 22.14
C TYR A 108 -0.87 2.18 21.18
N VAL A 109 -2.14 1.82 21.12
CA VAL A 109 -3.15 2.55 20.34
C VAL A 109 -3.56 3.79 21.12
N LEU A 110 -3.11 4.97 20.66
CA LEU A 110 -3.48 6.25 21.26
C LEU A 110 -4.84 6.74 20.74
N ARG A 111 -5.16 6.46 19.47
CA ARG A 111 -6.43 6.80 18.85
C ARG A 111 -6.82 5.73 17.85
N GLN A 112 -8.05 5.23 17.96
CA GLN A 112 -8.62 4.30 16.98
C GLN A 112 -8.89 5.02 15.66
N GLU A 113 -8.68 4.32 14.55
CA GLU A 113 -9.04 4.81 13.24
C GLU A 113 -10.56 4.85 13.06
N GLN A 114 -11.02 5.83 12.29
CA GLN A 114 -12.40 5.97 11.88
C GLN A 114 -12.50 5.95 10.36
N LYS A 115 -13.70 5.66 9.85
CA LYS A 115 -13.92 5.62 8.41
C LYS A 115 -13.58 6.97 7.77
N ASN A 116 -12.72 6.93 6.79
CA ASN A 116 -12.30 8.10 6.02
C ASN A 116 -13.41 8.56 5.08
N PRO A 117 -13.91 9.80 5.21
CA PRO A 117 -14.98 10.32 4.37
C PRO A 117 -14.53 10.74 2.95
N PHE A 118 -13.22 10.75 2.67
CA PHE A 118 -12.66 11.28 1.42
C PHE A 118 -12.12 10.18 0.49
N CYS A 119 -12.31 8.92 0.82
CA CYS A 119 -11.84 7.81 0.01
C CYS A 119 -12.57 7.77 -1.35
N ASP A 120 -11.80 7.67 -2.43
CA ASP A 120 -12.31 7.58 -3.80
C ASP A 120 -12.05 6.16 -4.34
N ILE A 121 -13.12 5.41 -4.59
CA ILE A 121 -13.03 4.04 -5.10
C ILE A 121 -12.31 3.96 -6.45
N LYS A 122 -12.39 4.99 -7.29
CA LYS A 122 -11.67 5.05 -8.55
C LYS A 122 -10.16 5.15 -8.32
N ARG A 123 -9.72 5.91 -7.32
CA ARG A 123 -8.33 5.97 -6.90
C ARG A 123 -7.86 4.64 -6.31
N LYS A 124 -8.68 4.03 -5.48
CA LYS A 124 -8.46 2.71 -4.92
C LYS A 124 -8.26 1.64 -6.00
N ALA A 125 -9.07 1.66 -7.06
CA ALA A 125 -8.93 0.77 -8.20
C ALA A 125 -7.57 0.86 -8.91
N SER A 126 -6.80 1.95 -8.70
CA SER A 126 -5.45 2.06 -9.25
C SER A 126 -4.44 1.09 -8.62
N LEU A 127 -4.74 0.53 -7.44
CA LEU A 127 -3.93 -0.48 -6.77
C LEU A 127 -4.07 -1.88 -7.41
N LEU A 128 -5.11 -2.11 -8.20
CA LEU A 128 -5.32 -3.35 -8.93
C LEU A 128 -4.50 -3.37 -10.23
N TRP A 129 -4.23 -4.57 -10.72
CA TRP A 129 -3.68 -4.76 -12.07
C TRP A 129 -4.80 -4.78 -13.11
N LYS A 130 -4.45 -4.47 -14.37
CA LYS A 130 -5.40 -4.55 -15.49
C LYS A 130 -5.98 -5.97 -15.64
N SER A 131 -5.17 -7.01 -15.44
CA SER A 131 -5.60 -8.41 -15.43
C SER A 131 -6.67 -8.71 -14.39
N GLU A 132 -6.55 -8.12 -13.20
CA GLU A 132 -7.53 -8.29 -12.12
C GLU A 132 -8.87 -7.61 -12.47
N LEU A 133 -8.83 -6.43 -13.09
CA LEU A 133 -10.06 -5.80 -13.60
C LEU A 133 -10.72 -6.65 -14.70
N GLN A 134 -9.95 -7.36 -15.52
CA GLN A 134 -10.50 -8.30 -16.51
C GLN A 134 -11.15 -9.54 -15.85
N VAL A 135 -10.66 -9.98 -14.69
CA VAL A 135 -11.33 -11.03 -13.89
C VAL A 135 -12.72 -10.55 -13.46
N LEU A 136 -12.86 -9.29 -13.04
CA LEU A 136 -14.16 -8.72 -12.69
C LEU A 136 -15.10 -8.62 -13.90
N LEU A 137 -14.61 -8.19 -15.07
CA LEU A 137 -15.43 -8.19 -16.26
C LEU A 137 -15.98 -9.60 -16.59
N LYS A 138 -15.14 -10.64 -16.42
CA LYS A 138 -15.57 -12.03 -16.61
C LYS A 138 -16.60 -12.45 -15.53
N LYS A 139 -16.36 -12.10 -14.26
CA LYS A 139 -17.26 -12.40 -13.13
C LYS A 139 -18.68 -11.89 -13.39
N TYR A 140 -18.80 -10.66 -13.94
CA TYR A 140 -20.09 -10.02 -14.22
C TYR A 140 -20.60 -10.27 -15.64
N ALA A 141 -20.04 -11.22 -16.37
CA ALA A 141 -20.38 -11.56 -17.75
C ALA A 141 -20.35 -10.35 -18.72
N PHE A 142 -19.48 -9.37 -18.45
CA PHE A 142 -19.27 -8.22 -19.32
C PHE A 142 -18.32 -8.56 -20.50
N PRO A 143 -18.38 -7.76 -21.59
CA PRO A 143 -17.50 -7.95 -22.74
C PRO A 143 -16.01 -7.87 -22.36
N LYS A 144 -15.16 -8.66 -23.04
CA LYS A 144 -13.71 -8.63 -22.86
C LYS A 144 -13.12 -7.41 -23.57
N TYR A 145 -12.74 -6.39 -22.82
CA TYR A 145 -12.10 -5.18 -23.36
C TYR A 145 -10.57 -5.28 -23.32
N GLN A 146 -9.97 -6.24 -24.04
CA GLN A 146 -8.51 -6.50 -23.99
C GLN A 146 -7.66 -5.29 -24.40
N ASN A 147 -8.11 -4.53 -25.42
CA ASN A 147 -7.35 -3.39 -25.97
C ASN A 147 -7.72 -2.03 -25.32
N LYS A 148 -8.59 -2.02 -24.30
CA LYS A 148 -8.96 -0.79 -23.60
C LYS A 148 -7.97 -0.50 -22.48
N SER A 149 -7.82 0.79 -22.13
CA SER A 149 -6.98 1.24 -21.01
C SER A 149 -7.55 0.77 -19.67
N LYS A 150 -6.69 0.73 -18.65
CA LYS A 150 -7.10 0.43 -17.27
C LYS A 150 -8.18 1.40 -16.78
N SER A 151 -8.00 2.70 -17.06
CA SER A 151 -8.98 3.74 -16.69
C SER A 151 -10.36 3.50 -17.32
N PHE A 152 -10.41 3.05 -18.59
CA PHE A 152 -11.67 2.65 -19.23
C PHE A 152 -12.34 1.51 -18.47
N LEU A 153 -11.60 0.46 -18.10
CA LEU A 153 -12.16 -0.70 -17.38
C LEU A 153 -12.71 -0.29 -16.01
N VAL A 154 -11.99 0.56 -15.29
CA VAL A 154 -12.44 1.08 -14.00
C VAL A 154 -13.74 1.85 -14.14
N ASN A 155 -13.80 2.83 -15.06
CA ASN A 155 -15.01 3.61 -15.28
C ASN A 155 -16.19 2.72 -15.70
N TYR A 156 -15.96 1.75 -16.59
CA TYR A 156 -16.97 0.82 -17.06
C TYR A 156 -17.58 -0.02 -15.91
N LEU A 157 -16.75 -0.47 -14.98
CA LEU A 157 -17.21 -1.21 -13.79
C LEU A 157 -17.97 -0.31 -12.82
N LEU A 158 -17.45 0.90 -12.53
CA LEU A 158 -18.08 1.86 -11.63
C LEU A 158 -19.47 2.32 -12.10
N GLU A 159 -19.72 2.39 -13.42
CA GLU A 159 -21.03 2.75 -13.97
C GLU A 159 -22.09 1.64 -13.82
N ARG A 160 -21.70 0.39 -13.55
CA ARG A 160 -22.58 -0.80 -13.65
C ARG A 160 -22.69 -1.61 -12.37
N ILE A 161 -21.79 -1.41 -11.44
CA ILE A 161 -21.71 -2.18 -10.19
C ILE A 161 -21.65 -1.17 -9.04
N SER A 162 -22.35 -1.48 -7.94
CA SER A 162 -22.32 -0.62 -6.75
C SER A 162 -20.93 -0.53 -6.15
N GLU A 163 -20.61 0.60 -5.54
CA GLU A 163 -19.30 0.82 -4.91
C GLU A 163 -19.02 -0.20 -3.82
N GLU A 164 -20.01 -0.57 -3.02
CA GLU A 164 -19.89 -1.59 -1.97
C GLU A 164 -19.50 -2.96 -2.54
N GLN A 165 -20.11 -3.35 -3.66
CA GLN A 165 -19.78 -4.61 -4.29
C GLN A 165 -18.39 -4.58 -4.91
N LEU A 166 -18.03 -3.47 -5.57
CA LEU A 166 -16.66 -3.29 -6.09
C LEU A 166 -15.63 -3.25 -4.97
N GLN A 167 -15.94 -2.66 -3.83
CA GLN A 167 -15.06 -2.65 -2.68
C GLN A 167 -14.72 -4.08 -2.22
N ARG A 168 -15.73 -4.93 -2.03
CA ARG A 168 -15.53 -6.34 -1.68
C ARG A 168 -14.72 -7.08 -2.75
N ASP A 169 -15.02 -6.86 -4.01
CA ASP A 169 -14.32 -7.49 -5.13
C ASP A 169 -12.84 -7.07 -5.19
N PHE A 170 -12.56 -5.79 -4.98
CA PHE A 170 -11.19 -5.28 -4.94
C PHE A 170 -10.39 -5.87 -3.79
N SER A 171 -11.01 -5.95 -2.61
CA SER A 171 -10.43 -6.59 -1.43
C SER A 171 -10.10 -8.06 -1.70
N HIS A 172 -11.06 -8.81 -2.21
CA HIS A 172 -10.87 -10.24 -2.54
C HIS A 172 -9.71 -10.45 -3.53
N LEU A 173 -9.66 -9.67 -4.60
CA LEU A 173 -8.58 -9.77 -5.59
C LEU A 173 -7.20 -9.46 -4.98
N LEU A 174 -7.12 -8.49 -4.08
CA LEU A 174 -5.86 -8.14 -3.42
C LEU A 174 -5.47 -9.15 -2.34
N LEU A 175 -6.43 -9.69 -1.59
CA LEU A 175 -6.20 -10.74 -0.60
C LEU A 175 -5.64 -12.01 -1.25
N GLU A 176 -6.18 -12.39 -2.41
CA GLU A 176 -5.80 -13.62 -3.12
C GLU A 176 -4.73 -13.42 -4.20
N ARG A 177 -4.24 -12.20 -4.36
CA ARG A 177 -3.24 -11.87 -5.39
C ARG A 177 -2.02 -12.80 -5.31
N ASP A 178 -1.80 -13.56 -6.37
CA ASP A 178 -0.62 -14.42 -6.50
C ASP A 178 0.52 -13.68 -7.20
N TYR A 179 1.61 -13.46 -6.49
CA TYR A 179 2.82 -12.86 -7.03
C TYR A 179 3.76 -13.90 -7.68
N THR A 180 3.49 -15.20 -7.54
CA THR A 180 4.34 -16.25 -8.11
C THR A 180 4.21 -16.33 -9.63
N ILE A 181 3.09 -15.89 -10.18
CA ILE A 181 2.83 -15.82 -11.64
C ILE A 181 3.93 -15.04 -12.38
N PHE A 182 4.52 -14.03 -11.73
CA PHE A 182 5.60 -13.22 -12.31
C PHE A 182 7.00 -13.82 -12.16
N SER A 183 7.15 -14.88 -11.36
CA SER A 183 8.42 -15.58 -11.20
C SER A 183 8.65 -16.66 -12.27
N VAL A 184 7.61 -17.13 -12.94
CA VAL A 184 7.65 -18.23 -13.91
C VAL A 184 7.77 -17.70 -15.35
N GLU A 185 7.21 -16.54 -15.66
CA GLU A 185 7.31 -15.94 -16.99
C GLU A 185 8.33 -14.79 -16.99
N GLY A 186 9.57 -15.12 -17.30
CA GLY A 186 10.62 -14.13 -17.60
C GLY A 186 10.39 -13.41 -18.92
N LYS A 187 9.29 -12.67 -19.10
CA LYS A 187 9.12 -11.66 -20.19
C LYS A 187 8.05 -10.63 -19.79
N GLY A 188 8.54 -9.42 -19.65
CA GLY A 188 7.93 -8.10 -19.75
C GLY A 188 6.41 -7.95 -19.73
N SER A 189 5.94 -7.31 -18.67
CA SER A 189 4.88 -6.30 -18.79
C SER A 189 5.30 -5.12 -17.93
N GLU A 190 5.54 -4.02 -18.61
CA GLU A 190 5.95 -2.74 -18.05
C GLU A 190 4.85 -2.21 -17.13
N GLU A 191 5.26 -1.63 -16.00
CA GLU A 191 4.41 -0.83 -15.13
C GLU A 191 3.93 0.41 -15.94
N GLU A 192 2.78 0.31 -16.58
CA GLU A 192 2.03 1.46 -17.07
C GLU A 192 1.24 2.08 -15.90
N GLY A 193 1.88 2.98 -15.21
CA GLY A 193 1.22 3.72 -14.14
C GLY A 193 1.90 5.03 -13.83
N ALA A 194 2.02 5.91 -14.84
CA ALA A 194 2.17 7.37 -14.67
C ALA A 194 2.43 8.04 -16.03
N GLU A 195 1.39 8.25 -16.82
CA GLU A 195 1.43 9.26 -17.87
C GLU A 195 0.09 9.99 -17.95
N GLU A 196 0.08 11.16 -17.31
CA GLU A 196 -0.51 12.39 -17.85
C GLU A 196 -0.08 13.57 -16.99
N ALA A 197 0.99 14.20 -17.39
CA ALA A 197 1.25 15.64 -17.37
C ALA A 197 2.77 15.88 -17.38
N THR A 198 3.35 16.06 -18.54
CA THR A 198 4.23 17.20 -18.89
C THR A 198 5.01 16.88 -20.16
N LYS A 199 4.70 17.60 -21.22
CA LYS A 199 5.59 17.74 -22.39
C LYS A 199 6.83 18.55 -21.97
N GLY A 200 8.00 17.99 -22.26
CA GLY A 200 9.23 18.76 -22.40
C GLY A 200 10.34 18.41 -21.42
N LYS A 201 11.22 17.51 -21.83
CA LYS A 201 12.67 17.65 -21.90
C LYS A 201 13.35 16.27 -22.01
N LYS A 202 14.04 16.05 -23.13
CA LYS A 202 14.90 14.89 -23.38
C LYS A 202 16.00 14.83 -22.33
N SER A 203 16.15 13.75 -21.57
CA SER A 203 17.37 13.44 -20.85
C SER A 203 17.60 11.93 -20.73
N ARG A 204 18.84 11.58 -20.92
CA ARG A 204 19.55 10.30 -21.01
C ARG A 204 18.99 9.13 -20.19
N LYS A 205 18.65 8.01 -20.89
CA LYS A 205 18.34 6.70 -20.30
C LYS A 205 19.56 6.15 -19.54
N LYS A 206 19.47 6.04 -18.21
CA LYS A 206 20.33 5.15 -17.41
C LYS A 206 19.64 3.80 -17.24
N LYS A 207 20.26 2.71 -17.73
CA LYS A 207 19.80 1.33 -17.51
C LYS A 207 19.88 0.98 -16.03
N TYR A 208 18.73 0.73 -15.41
CA TYR A 208 18.65 0.16 -14.06
C TYR A 208 18.67 -1.38 -14.13
N LYS A 209 19.63 -2.01 -13.44
CA LYS A 209 19.67 -3.47 -13.26
C LYS A 209 18.61 -3.90 -12.24
N ARG A 210 17.73 -4.82 -12.61
CA ARG A 210 16.69 -5.47 -11.80
C ARG A 210 17.28 -6.16 -10.56
N ARG A 211 16.68 -5.96 -9.40
CA ARG A 211 16.97 -6.69 -8.15
C ARG A 211 16.01 -7.88 -8.01
N LYS A 212 16.54 -9.03 -7.60
CA LYS A 212 15.75 -10.23 -7.30
C LYS A 212 15.05 -10.06 -5.95
N THR A 213 13.75 -10.29 -5.93
CA THR A 213 12.91 -10.36 -4.72
C THR A 213 12.87 -11.81 -4.23
N ALA A 214 13.06 -12.03 -2.93
CA ALA A 214 12.90 -13.34 -2.31
C ALA A 214 11.58 -13.38 -1.54
N LEU A 215 10.79 -14.44 -1.74
CA LEU A 215 9.59 -14.72 -0.95
C LEU A 215 9.99 -15.53 0.29
N THR A 216 9.57 -15.08 1.45
CA THR A 216 9.70 -15.85 2.69
C THR A 216 8.30 -16.24 3.17
N LYS A 217 8.07 -17.53 3.38
CA LYS A 217 6.83 -18.04 4.01
C LYS A 217 7.04 -18.11 5.51
N THR A 218 6.18 -17.49 6.27
CA THR A 218 6.12 -17.67 7.72
C THR A 218 5.27 -18.89 8.08
N LYS A 219 5.47 -19.44 9.29
CA LYS A 219 4.74 -20.63 9.78
C LYS A 219 3.21 -20.45 9.85
N LEU A 220 2.70 -19.23 9.73
CA LEU A 220 1.27 -18.88 9.81
C LEU A 220 0.62 -18.65 8.43
N GLY A 221 1.28 -18.98 7.33
CA GLY A 221 0.67 -18.92 5.98
C GLY A 221 0.63 -17.53 5.34
N VAL A 222 1.18 -16.51 5.99
CA VAL A 222 1.27 -15.15 5.45
C VAL A 222 2.52 -15.02 4.60
N THR A 223 2.39 -14.43 3.43
CA THR A 223 3.50 -14.24 2.49
C THR A 223 3.95 -12.78 2.51
N HIS A 224 5.14 -12.51 3.03
CA HIS A 224 5.76 -11.19 3.00
C HIS A 224 6.73 -11.07 1.83
N LEU A 225 6.67 -9.95 1.12
CA LEU A 225 7.62 -9.58 0.07
C LEU A 225 8.71 -8.70 0.67
N ILE A 226 9.89 -9.27 0.92
CA ILE A 226 11.03 -8.53 1.46
C ILE A 226 11.96 -8.07 0.32
N HIS A 227 12.13 -6.75 0.18
CA HIS A 227 13.12 -6.16 -0.71
C HIS A 227 14.50 -6.08 -0.03
N LYS A 228 15.41 -7.00 -0.34
CA LYS A 228 16.81 -6.92 0.14
C LYS A 228 17.57 -5.78 -0.56
N ARG A 229 17.90 -4.71 0.16
CA ARG A 229 18.87 -3.70 -0.29
C ARG A 229 20.30 -4.25 -0.20
N LYS A 230 21.04 -4.30 -1.33
CA LYS A 230 22.49 -4.53 -1.30
C LYS A 230 23.19 -3.29 -0.71
N LYS A 231 24.01 -3.49 0.32
CA LYS A 231 24.94 -2.48 0.87
C LYS A 231 25.90 -2.03 -0.23
N ARG A 232 26.02 -0.73 -0.45
CA ARG A 232 27.14 -0.17 -1.21
C ARG A 232 28.38 -0.22 -0.34
N THR A 233 29.36 -1.01 -0.71
CA THR A 233 30.74 -0.87 -0.21
C THR A 233 31.35 0.37 -0.85
N VAL A 234 31.62 1.37 -0.06
CA VAL A 234 32.49 2.49 -0.42
C VAL A 234 33.91 1.98 -0.29
N LYS A 235 34.63 1.87 -1.41
CA LYS A 235 36.10 1.71 -1.39
C LYS A 235 36.69 3.08 -1.09
N LYS A 236 37.56 3.08 -0.09
CA LYS A 236 38.49 4.19 0.18
C LYS A 236 39.45 4.39 -1.00
#